data_c00b6966e508c9f6180997818d6fabfe
#
_entry.id   c00b6966e508c9f6180997818d6fabfe
#
_cell.length_a   1.000
_cell.length_b   1.000
_cell.length_c   1.000
_cell.angle_alpha   90.00
_cell.angle_beta   90.00
_cell.angle_gamma   90.00
#
_symmetry.space_group_name_H-M   'P 1'
#
loop_
_entity.id
_entity.type
_entity.pdbx_description
1 polymer ?
#
loop_
_entity_poly.entity_id
_entity_poly.type
_entity_poly.pdbx_seq_one_letter_code
_entity_poly.pdbx_strand_id
1 'polypeptide(L)'
;MRHQMEKKILFTDLDGTLLTSDKTISEYTFSVLRDFSKAGNILVLSSGRPLKSILEVRDKSGLNFPGVMVSACNGAQIYDCDSKTTVIEKKTVS
;
A
#
# COMPACT_ATOMS: atom_id res chain seq x y z
N MET A 1 12.79 15.06 -23.62
CA MET A 1 12.39 14.67 -23.23
C MET A 1 11.87 14.56 -22.63
N ARG A 2 11.58 14.66 -22.33
CA ARG A 2 11.00 14.55 -21.66
C ARG A 2 10.39 13.87 -21.13
N HIS A 3 10.38 13.68 -20.71
CA HIS A 3 9.82 13.04 -20.28
C HIS A 3 9.26 13.00 -19.40
N GLN A 4 8.70 12.76 -19.35
CA GLN A 4 8.01 12.92 -18.33
C GLN A 4 7.89 11.82 -17.51
N MET A 5 8.05 11.97 -16.30
CA MET A 5 7.97 10.96 -15.38
C MET A 5 6.66 11.01 -14.74
N GLU A 6 5.72 10.38 -15.32
CA GLU A 6 4.42 10.25 -14.71
C GLU A 6 4.45 9.18 -13.67
N LYS A 7 4.07 9.53 -12.47
CA LYS A 7 3.95 8.54 -11.41
C LYS A 7 2.72 7.69 -11.66
N LYS A 8 2.90 6.40 -11.54
CA LYS A 8 1.80 5.46 -11.65
C LYS A 8 1.36 5.05 -10.26
N ILE A 9 0.09 4.76 -10.12
CA ILE A 9 -0.47 4.33 -8.85
C ILE A 9 -1.05 2.94 -9.03
N LEU A 10 -0.60 2.02 -8.19
CA LEU A 10 -1.09 0.65 -8.23
C LEU A 10 -1.86 0.39 -6.93
N PHE A 11 -3.13 0.01 -7.06
CA PHE A 11 -3.93 -0.41 -5.93
C PHE A 11 -3.89 -1.92 -5.87
N THR A 12 -3.58 -2.47 -4.71
CA THR A 12 -3.59 -3.91 -4.57
C THR A 12 -4.26 -4.28 -3.26
N ASP A 13 -5.12 -5.29 -3.33
CA ASP A 13 -5.76 -5.85 -2.15
C ASP A 13 -4.73 -6.54 -1.32
N LEU A 14 -4.76 -6.31 -0.03
CA LEU A 14 -3.80 -6.93 0.86
C LEU A 14 -4.13 -8.39 1.09
N ASP A 15 -5.37 -8.67 1.46
CA ASP A 15 -5.78 -10.04 1.76
C ASP A 15 -6.32 -10.72 0.51
N GLY A 16 -5.89 -11.94 0.30
CA GLY A 16 -6.42 -12.73 -0.81
C GLY A 16 -5.79 -12.46 -2.14
N THR A 17 -5.08 -11.35 -2.29
CA THR A 17 -4.44 -11.01 -3.55
C THR A 17 -2.93 -10.89 -3.36
N LEU A 18 -2.50 -10.03 -2.46
CA LEU A 18 -1.08 -9.81 -2.23
C LEU A 18 -0.49 -10.85 -1.31
N LEU A 19 -1.19 -11.17 -0.23
CA LEU A 19 -0.69 -12.13 0.75
C LEU A 19 -1.11 -13.55 0.39
N THR A 20 -0.20 -14.47 0.59
CA THR A 20 -0.51 -15.89 0.42
C THR A 20 -1.34 -16.37 1.61
N SER A 21 -1.73 -17.64 1.60
CA SER A 21 -2.50 -18.20 2.71
C SER A 21 -1.73 -18.13 4.02
N ASP A 22 -0.41 -18.06 3.97
CA ASP A 22 0.42 -17.92 5.16
C ASP A 22 0.55 -16.48 5.61
N LYS A 23 -0.15 -15.55 4.96
CA LYS A 23 -0.07 -14.13 5.25
C LYS A 23 1.32 -13.57 4.97
N THR A 24 1.99 -14.15 3.97
CA THR A 24 3.29 -13.66 3.54
C THR A 24 3.23 -13.32 2.05
N ILE A 25 4.25 -12.62 1.58
CA ILE A 25 4.34 -12.24 0.18
C ILE A 25 5.44 -13.07 -0.46
N SER A 26 5.19 -13.58 -1.66
CA SER A 26 6.21 -14.35 -2.37
C SER A 26 7.36 -13.43 -2.74
N GLU A 27 8.55 -14.01 -2.88
CA GLU A 27 9.73 -13.23 -3.25
C GLU A 27 9.56 -12.56 -4.59
N TYR A 28 8.92 -13.23 -5.52
CA TYR A 28 8.69 -12.66 -6.84
C TYR A 28 7.81 -11.41 -6.74
N THR A 29 6.71 -11.52 -6.02
CA THR A 29 5.80 -10.39 -5.86
C THR A 29 6.49 -9.24 -5.14
N PHE A 30 7.24 -9.56 -4.10
CA PHE A 30 7.98 -8.53 -3.36
C PHE A 30 8.96 -7.79 -4.27
N SER A 31 9.68 -8.51 -5.12
CA SER A 31 10.62 -7.90 -6.04
C SER A 31 9.94 -6.96 -7.01
N VAL A 32 8.79 -7.38 -7.54
CA VAL A 32 8.04 -6.56 -8.48
C VAL A 32 7.59 -5.27 -7.82
N LEU A 33 7.08 -5.36 -6.60
CA LEU A 33 6.60 -4.17 -5.89
C LEU A 33 7.74 -3.25 -5.52
N ARG A 34 8.88 -3.83 -5.12
CA ARG A 34 10.05 -3.02 -4.79
C ARG A 34 10.52 -2.25 -6.01
N ASP A 35 10.60 -2.91 -7.16
CA ASP A 35 11.04 -2.24 -8.37
C ASP A 35 10.06 -1.18 -8.81
N PHE A 36 8.77 -1.44 -8.64
CA PHE A 36 7.73 -0.48 -8.95
C PHE A 36 7.90 0.79 -8.09
N SER A 37 8.20 0.59 -6.81
CA SER A 37 8.44 1.72 -5.90
C SER A 37 9.71 2.48 -6.28
N LYS A 38 10.78 1.75 -6.64
CA LYS A 38 12.04 2.40 -7.00
C LYS A 38 11.92 3.25 -8.25
N ALA A 39 10.97 2.95 -9.10
CA ALA A 39 10.74 3.74 -10.30
C ALA A 39 9.99 5.04 -9.99
N GLY A 40 9.70 5.30 -8.72
CA GLY A 40 9.04 6.54 -8.32
C GLY A 40 7.54 6.45 -8.31
N ASN A 41 6.99 5.25 -8.40
CA ASN A 41 5.54 5.04 -8.44
C ASN A 41 4.98 4.86 -7.03
N ILE A 42 3.66 4.90 -6.93
CA ILE A 42 2.97 4.81 -5.65
C ILE A 42 2.22 3.49 -5.56
N LEU A 43 2.41 2.80 -4.45
CA LEU A 43 1.71 1.56 -4.18
C LEU A 43 0.70 1.80 -3.08
N VAL A 44 -0.56 1.47 -3.34
CA VAL A 44 -1.62 1.61 -2.34
C VAL A 44 -2.07 0.23 -1.90
N LEU A 45 -1.89 -0.05 -0.61
CA LEU A 45 -2.35 -1.30 -0.01
C LEU A 45 -3.78 -1.09 0.47
N SER A 46 -4.70 -1.85 -0.09
CA SER A 46 -6.12 -1.67 0.17
C SER A 46 -6.67 -2.83 0.98
N SER A 47 -7.48 -2.53 1.97
CA SER A 47 -8.06 -3.56 2.82
C SER A 47 -9.24 -3.02 3.60
N GLY A 48 -10.11 -3.91 4.04
CA GLY A 48 -11.18 -3.56 4.96
C GLY A 48 -10.71 -3.48 6.40
N ARG A 49 -9.44 -3.83 6.66
CA ARG A 49 -8.92 -3.81 8.02
C ARG A 49 -8.69 -2.39 8.52
N PRO A 50 -8.68 -2.19 9.85
CA PRO A 50 -8.27 -0.92 10.41
C PRO A 50 -6.82 -0.61 10.05
N LEU A 51 -6.49 0.67 10.05
CA LEU A 51 -5.15 1.11 9.65
C LEU A 51 -4.05 0.42 10.45
N LYS A 52 -4.21 0.31 11.74
CA LYS A 52 -3.19 -0.30 12.59
C LYS A 52 -2.86 -1.73 12.14
N SER A 53 -3.90 -2.48 11.80
CA SER A 53 -3.72 -3.86 11.37
C SER A 53 -2.96 -3.93 10.06
N ILE A 54 -3.28 -3.04 9.12
CA ILE A 54 -2.61 -3.02 7.84
C ILE A 54 -1.14 -2.66 8.00
N LEU A 55 -0.85 -1.69 8.87
CA LEU A 55 0.53 -1.27 9.10
C LEU A 55 1.36 -2.39 9.73
N GLU A 56 0.75 -3.19 10.59
CA GLU A 56 1.45 -4.33 11.17
C GLU A 56 1.80 -5.37 10.11
N VAL A 57 0.85 -5.65 9.22
CA VAL A 57 1.10 -6.59 8.13
C VAL A 57 2.16 -6.06 7.19
N ARG A 58 2.09 -4.76 6.89
CA ARG A 58 3.08 -4.12 6.03
C ARG A 58 4.49 -4.28 6.61
N ASP A 59 4.64 -4.03 7.90
CA ASP A 59 5.95 -4.13 8.54
C ASP A 59 6.44 -5.56 8.54
N LYS A 60 5.57 -6.51 8.84
CA LYS A 60 5.98 -7.92 8.86
C LYS A 60 6.34 -8.43 7.48
N SER A 61 5.71 -7.87 6.45
CA SER A 61 5.96 -8.31 5.08
C SER A 61 7.13 -7.59 4.44
N GLY A 62 7.72 -6.62 5.13
CA GLY A 62 8.87 -5.91 4.58
C GLY A 62 8.53 -4.85 3.55
N LEU A 63 7.26 -4.45 3.46
CA LEU A 63 6.85 -3.45 2.48
C LEU A 63 7.14 -2.05 2.99
N ASN A 64 8.41 -1.79 3.27
CA ASN A 64 8.84 -0.53 3.88
C ASN A 64 9.52 0.42 2.91
N PHE A 65 9.31 0.21 1.62
CA PHE A 65 9.95 1.08 0.64
C PHE A 65 9.13 2.35 0.42
N PRO A 66 9.74 3.37 -0.21
CA PRO A 66 9.06 4.65 -0.40
C PRO A 66 7.84 4.54 -1.31
N GLY A 67 6.91 5.46 -1.14
CA GLY A 67 5.76 5.54 -2.02
C GLY A 67 4.63 4.59 -1.67
N VAL A 68 4.63 4.05 -0.46
CA VAL A 68 3.55 3.16 -0.03
C VAL A 68 2.49 3.95 0.71
N MET A 69 1.25 3.78 0.28
CA MET A 69 0.11 4.36 0.97
C MET A 69 -0.84 3.25 1.35
N VAL A 70 -1.73 3.52 2.27
CA VAL A 70 -2.68 2.54 2.76
C VAL A 70 -4.09 3.07 2.64
N SER A 71 -4.98 2.25 2.07
CA SER A 71 -6.40 2.54 2.04
C SER A 71 -7.06 1.60 3.03
N ALA A 72 -7.40 2.10 4.19
CA ALA A 72 -7.94 1.29 5.28
C ALA A 72 -9.44 1.43 5.36
N CYS A 73 -10.07 0.46 6.01
CA CYS A 73 -11.52 0.45 6.25
C CYS A 73 -12.30 0.67 4.96
N ASN A 74 -11.87 -0.03 3.90
CA ASN A 74 -12.52 0.04 2.59
C ASN A 74 -12.58 1.47 2.04
N GLY A 75 -11.50 2.21 2.25
CA GLY A 75 -11.39 3.55 1.67
C GLY A 75 -11.80 4.67 2.59
N ALA A 76 -12.22 4.36 3.82
CA ALA A 76 -12.62 5.40 4.75
C ALA A 76 -11.42 6.22 5.26
N GLN A 77 -10.23 5.65 5.17
CA GLN A 77 -9.03 6.32 5.65
C GLN A 77 -7.87 6.04 4.71
N ILE A 78 -7.24 7.10 4.23
CA ILE A 78 -6.06 6.98 3.36
C ILE A 78 -4.86 7.53 4.14
N TYR A 79 -3.85 6.71 4.27
CA TYR A 79 -2.68 7.03 5.08
C TYR A 79 -1.42 7.00 4.22
N ASP A 80 -0.58 8.01 4.38
CA ASP A 80 0.69 8.10 3.66
C ASP A 80 1.79 7.59 4.58
N CYS A 81 2.37 6.45 4.24
CA CYS A 81 3.39 5.84 5.08
C CYS A 81 4.69 6.64 5.11
N ASP A 82 4.99 7.37 4.04
CA ASP A 82 6.22 8.16 4.00
C ASP A 82 6.17 9.32 4.97
N SER A 83 5.06 10.05 4.99
CA SER A 83 4.91 11.20 5.89
C SER A 83 4.32 10.78 7.22
N LYS A 84 3.81 9.56 7.30
CA LYS A 84 3.15 9.04 8.50
C LYS A 84 1.98 9.88 8.92
N THR A 85 1.20 10.32 7.93
CA THR A 85 0.03 11.15 8.19
C THR A 85 -1.17 10.60 7.45
N THR A 86 -2.35 10.84 8.00
CA THR A 86 -3.59 10.50 7.34
C THR A 86 -3.92 11.60 6.35
N VAL A 87 -4.04 11.21 5.07
CA VAL A 87 -4.33 12.16 4.01
C VAL A 87 -5.82 12.43 3.90
N ILE A 88 -6.61 11.38 3.97
CA ILE A 88 -8.06 11.48 3.87
C ILE A 88 -8.68 10.63 4.95
N GLU A 89 -9.66 11.18 5.62
CA GLU A 89 -10.40 10.40 6.59
C GLU A 89 -11.87 10.74 6.43
N LYS A 90 -12.64 9.79 5.96
CA LYS A 90 -14.05 9.96 5.80
C LYS A 90 -14.75 9.46 7.03
N LYS A 91 -15.53 10.31 7.63
CA LYS A 91 -16.40 9.85 8.67
C LYS A 91 -17.59 9.24 7.99
N THR A 92 -17.70 7.97 8.13
CA THR A 92 -18.78 7.29 7.51
C THR A 92 -20.02 7.55 8.23
N VAL A 93 -20.94 7.99 7.51
CA VAL A 93 -22.25 8.07 8.05
C VAL A 93 -22.97 6.98 7.36
N SER A 94 -23.15 5.96 7.95
CA SER A 94 -23.84 4.90 7.24
C SER A 94 -25.33 5.01 7.37
#